data_cdd9cf30b601505f94c5ca896278bec5
#
_entry.id   cdd9cf30b601505f94c5ca896278bec5
#
_cell.length_a   1.000
_cell.length_b   1.000
_cell.length_c   1.000
_cell.angle_alpha   90.00
_cell.angle_beta   90.00
_cell.angle_gamma   90.00
#
_symmetry.space_group_name_H-M   'P 1'
#
loop_
_entity.id
_entity.type
_entity.pdbx_description
1 polymer ?
#
loop_
_entity_poly.entity_id
_entity_poly.type
_entity_poly.pdbx_seq_one_letter_code
_entity_poly.pdbx_strand_id
1 'polypeptide(L)'
;MADNAANDYSVQIKDLTARYQSLAAASQAQTLKEKADALSLGDEDKASYEAGAKALEEYAAMGTGANGADLLEKANEALNAYNDVVNKGLKANAARERKAALEAKKLADSVKAGVAQKEVYTKASDTFKKADASYVTANIEGAFNGYKSAKETFNSLYEDISAKRAAAQALIDAAKQRVADSANYAEEADTIAPLATEVAGIEQEDAVLLEEDKFEDPKNAEINVEEGITAKAAEKVAETAIKAEEAVNAAVEDANMEAK
;
A
#
# COMPACT_ATOMS: atom_id res chain seq x y z
N MET A 1 11.63 -61.73 -38.96
CA MET A 1 12.61 -61.34 -37.93
C MET A 1 12.81 -59.81 -37.86
N ALA A 2 12.93 -59.07 -38.98
CA ALA A 2 13.10 -57.61 -38.96
C ALA A 2 11.88 -56.86 -38.38
N ASP A 3 10.65 -57.26 -38.68
CA ASP A 3 9.43 -56.68 -38.19
C ASP A 3 9.25 -56.75 -36.66
N ASN A 4 9.69 -57.87 -36.05
CA ASN A 4 9.65 -58.02 -34.59
C ASN A 4 10.67 -57.13 -33.90
N ALA A 5 11.86 -56.93 -34.42
CA ALA A 5 12.88 -56.07 -33.88
C ALA A 5 12.45 -54.56 -33.98
N ALA A 6 11.85 -54.15 -35.10
CA ALA A 6 11.34 -52.79 -35.27
C ALA A 6 10.20 -52.47 -34.29
N ASN A 7 9.34 -53.47 -34.03
CA ASN A 7 8.25 -53.32 -33.05
C ASN A 7 8.79 -53.24 -31.63
N ASP A 8 9.81 -54.02 -31.28
CA ASP A 8 10.49 -54.01 -29.98
C ASP A 8 11.17 -52.64 -29.70
N TYR A 9 11.86 -52.09 -30.70
CA TYR A 9 12.45 -50.74 -30.55
C TYR A 9 11.38 -49.66 -30.41
N SER A 10 10.26 -49.76 -31.13
CA SER A 10 9.14 -48.80 -30.99
C SER A 10 8.56 -48.81 -29.57
N VAL A 11 8.40 -49.97 -28.95
CA VAL A 11 7.93 -50.13 -27.57
C VAL A 11 8.92 -49.51 -26.59
N GLN A 12 10.21 -49.79 -26.75
CA GLN A 12 11.27 -49.24 -25.89
C GLN A 12 11.36 -47.73 -26.00
N ILE A 13 11.23 -47.17 -27.21
CA ILE A 13 11.21 -45.70 -27.40
C ILE A 13 10.01 -45.06 -26.71
N LYS A 14 8.83 -45.69 -26.81
CA LYS A 14 7.63 -45.18 -26.12
C LYS A 14 7.78 -45.20 -24.60
N ASP A 15 8.29 -46.28 -24.04
CA ASP A 15 8.56 -46.41 -22.60
C ASP A 15 9.57 -45.34 -22.14
N LEU A 16 10.68 -45.20 -22.85
CA LEU A 16 11.68 -44.18 -22.54
C LEU A 16 11.13 -42.76 -22.63
N THR A 17 10.33 -42.46 -23.65
CA THR A 17 9.66 -41.16 -23.81
C THR A 17 8.73 -40.89 -22.62
N ALA A 18 7.90 -41.86 -22.23
CA ALA A 18 7.00 -41.75 -21.10
C ALA A 18 7.76 -41.49 -19.77
N ARG A 19 8.92 -42.16 -19.58
CA ARG A 19 9.80 -41.93 -18.41
C ARG A 19 10.33 -40.49 -18.36
N TYR A 20 10.81 -39.94 -19.48
CA TYR A 20 11.24 -38.53 -19.52
C TYR A 20 10.10 -37.56 -19.26
N GLN A 21 8.91 -37.82 -19.81
CA GLN A 21 7.72 -37.04 -19.56
C GLN A 21 7.28 -37.10 -18.09
N SER A 22 7.39 -38.29 -17.48
CA SER A 22 7.04 -38.45 -16.05
C SER A 22 7.98 -37.67 -15.14
N LEU A 23 9.27 -37.63 -15.42
CA LEU A 23 10.23 -36.79 -14.68
C LEU A 23 9.89 -35.30 -14.78
N ALA A 24 9.57 -34.85 -15.99
CA ALA A 24 9.16 -33.44 -16.20
C ALA A 24 7.87 -33.13 -15.46
N ALA A 25 6.84 -33.97 -15.52
CA ALA A 25 5.58 -33.79 -14.84
C ALA A 25 5.74 -33.81 -13.30
N ALA A 26 6.51 -34.73 -12.77
CA ALA A 26 6.80 -34.81 -11.33
C ALA A 26 7.58 -33.59 -10.84
N SER A 27 8.55 -33.09 -11.60
CA SER A 27 9.28 -31.85 -11.28
C SER A 27 8.37 -30.64 -11.28
N GLN A 28 7.46 -30.54 -12.25
CA GLN A 28 6.46 -29.46 -12.29
C GLN A 28 5.47 -29.56 -11.11
N ALA A 29 5.01 -30.76 -10.77
CA ALA A 29 4.16 -31.01 -9.62
C ALA A 29 4.83 -30.55 -8.31
N GLN A 30 6.13 -30.89 -8.15
CA GLN A 30 6.89 -30.40 -6.99
C GLN A 30 7.02 -28.91 -6.93
N THR A 31 7.27 -28.23 -8.05
CA THR A 31 7.31 -26.76 -8.12
C THR A 31 5.97 -26.13 -7.75
N LEU A 32 4.86 -26.72 -8.22
CA LEU A 32 3.51 -26.25 -7.86
C LEU A 32 3.19 -26.51 -6.38
N LYS A 33 3.65 -27.62 -5.82
CA LYS A 33 3.56 -27.90 -4.39
C LYS A 33 4.27 -26.83 -3.57
N GLU A 34 5.51 -26.53 -3.89
CA GLU A 34 6.30 -25.47 -3.23
C GLU A 34 5.61 -24.11 -3.30
N LYS A 35 5.04 -23.78 -4.46
CA LYS A 35 4.23 -22.57 -4.62
C LYS A 35 2.97 -22.59 -3.76
N ALA A 36 2.27 -23.72 -3.70
CA ALA A 36 1.08 -23.88 -2.86
C ALA A 36 1.43 -23.72 -1.38
N ASP A 37 2.56 -24.29 -0.94
CA ASP A 37 3.05 -24.17 0.44
C ASP A 37 3.43 -22.72 0.78
N ALA A 38 4.22 -22.07 -0.09
CA ALA A 38 4.68 -20.69 0.11
C ALA A 38 3.53 -19.66 0.22
N LEU A 39 2.41 -19.93 -0.46
CA LEU A 39 1.23 -19.05 -0.48
C LEU A 39 0.06 -19.57 0.37
N SER A 40 0.27 -20.67 1.11
CA SER A 40 -0.75 -21.35 1.93
C SER A 40 -2.05 -21.65 1.16
N LEU A 41 -1.92 -22.14 -0.08
CA LEU A 41 -3.07 -22.39 -0.95
C LEU A 41 -3.77 -23.72 -0.66
N GLY A 42 -3.10 -24.66 0.03
CA GLY A 42 -3.62 -26.00 0.32
C GLY A 42 -4.90 -25.99 1.15
N ASP A 43 -5.11 -24.96 1.97
CA ASP A 43 -6.33 -24.83 2.80
C ASP A 43 -7.59 -24.61 1.96
N GLU A 44 -7.50 -24.06 0.76
CA GLU A 44 -8.62 -23.81 -0.15
C GLU A 44 -9.06 -25.06 -0.92
N ASP A 45 -8.18 -26.06 -1.05
CA ASP A 45 -8.49 -27.34 -1.70
C ASP A 45 -7.64 -28.48 -1.09
N LYS A 46 -7.99 -28.81 0.15
CA LYS A 46 -7.30 -29.86 0.92
C LYS A 46 -7.32 -31.22 0.21
N ALA A 47 -8.44 -31.56 -0.41
CA ALA A 47 -8.59 -32.84 -1.08
C ALA A 47 -7.61 -32.98 -2.27
N SER A 48 -7.51 -31.97 -3.11
CA SER A 48 -6.54 -31.95 -4.21
C SER A 48 -5.09 -31.88 -3.70
N TYR A 49 -4.84 -31.14 -2.60
CA TYR A 49 -3.50 -31.09 -2.01
C TYR A 49 -3.04 -32.46 -1.50
N GLU A 50 -3.89 -33.17 -0.75
CA GLU A 50 -3.62 -34.52 -0.25
C GLU A 50 -3.49 -35.55 -1.39
N ALA A 51 -4.34 -35.46 -2.42
CA ALA A 51 -4.24 -36.30 -3.60
C ALA A 51 -2.92 -36.11 -4.36
N GLY A 52 -2.48 -34.86 -4.52
CA GLY A 52 -1.20 -34.55 -5.14
C GLY A 52 0.00 -35.07 -4.34
N ALA A 53 -0.04 -34.93 -3.01
CA ALA A 53 1.00 -35.45 -2.13
C ALA A 53 1.10 -36.97 -2.21
N LYS A 54 -0.04 -37.68 -2.16
CA LYS A 54 -0.11 -39.13 -2.31
C LYS A 54 0.39 -39.60 -3.66
N ALA A 55 0.01 -38.92 -4.74
CA ALA A 55 0.46 -39.31 -6.09
C ALA A 55 1.97 -39.12 -6.27
N LEU A 56 2.59 -38.06 -5.67
CA LEU A 56 4.06 -37.90 -5.66
C LEU A 56 4.76 -39.00 -4.86
N GLU A 57 4.19 -39.39 -3.72
CA GLU A 57 4.71 -40.49 -2.89
C GLU A 57 4.64 -41.82 -3.64
N GLU A 58 3.51 -42.13 -4.26
CA GLU A 58 3.32 -43.33 -5.10
C GLU A 58 4.31 -43.35 -6.28
N TYR A 59 4.46 -42.21 -6.99
CA TYR A 59 5.42 -42.03 -8.06
C TYR A 59 6.87 -42.36 -7.60
N ALA A 60 7.26 -41.80 -6.46
CA ALA A 60 8.59 -42.06 -5.90
C ALA A 60 8.79 -43.51 -5.48
N ALA A 61 7.76 -44.18 -4.98
CA ALA A 61 7.81 -45.58 -4.55
C ALA A 61 7.87 -46.57 -5.71
N MET A 62 7.41 -46.21 -6.93
CA MET A 62 7.42 -47.11 -8.11
C MET A 62 8.83 -47.49 -8.57
N GLY A 63 9.80 -46.61 -8.36
CA GLY A 63 11.20 -46.86 -8.65
C GLY A 63 11.50 -47.03 -10.14
N THR A 64 12.72 -47.49 -10.47
CA THR A 64 13.20 -47.62 -11.85
C THR A 64 12.64 -48.85 -12.59
N GLY A 65 12.02 -49.76 -11.86
CA GLY A 65 11.45 -50.99 -12.43
C GLY A 65 10.05 -50.88 -13.02
N ALA A 66 9.34 -49.81 -12.71
CA ALA A 66 8.00 -49.56 -13.24
C ALA A 66 8.05 -49.20 -14.74
N ASN A 67 6.99 -49.47 -15.48
CA ASN A 67 6.92 -49.05 -16.88
C ASN A 67 6.71 -47.53 -16.99
N GLY A 68 7.14 -46.93 -18.12
CA GLY A 68 7.08 -45.48 -18.30
C GLY A 68 5.65 -44.92 -18.31
N ALA A 69 4.66 -45.68 -18.75
CA ALA A 69 3.27 -45.24 -18.81
C ALA A 69 2.68 -45.07 -17.40
N ASP A 70 2.91 -46.02 -16.50
CA ASP A 70 2.42 -45.97 -15.12
C ASP A 70 3.10 -44.83 -14.35
N LEU A 71 4.42 -44.62 -14.56
CA LEU A 71 5.15 -43.48 -14.01
C LEU A 71 4.54 -42.14 -14.48
N LEU A 72 4.26 -42.04 -15.79
CA LEU A 72 3.68 -40.84 -16.36
C LEU A 72 2.26 -40.55 -15.84
N GLU A 73 1.46 -41.61 -15.67
CA GLU A 73 0.11 -41.53 -15.11
C GLU A 73 0.17 -40.91 -13.69
N LYS A 74 1.01 -41.47 -12.80
CA LYS A 74 1.15 -40.98 -11.44
C LYS A 74 1.70 -39.55 -11.35
N ALA A 75 2.69 -39.23 -12.17
CA ALA A 75 3.25 -37.88 -12.24
C ALA A 75 2.20 -36.85 -12.72
N ASN A 76 1.37 -37.25 -13.70
CA ASN A 76 0.28 -36.39 -14.19
C ASN A 76 -0.86 -36.23 -13.15
N GLU A 77 -1.20 -37.31 -12.41
CA GLU A 77 -2.15 -37.19 -11.29
C GLU A 77 -1.68 -36.12 -10.28
N ALA A 78 -0.43 -36.14 -9.86
CA ALA A 78 0.14 -35.15 -8.96
C ALA A 78 0.15 -33.76 -9.57
N LEU A 79 0.57 -33.64 -10.83
CA LEU A 79 0.62 -32.36 -11.54
C LEU A 79 -0.76 -31.73 -11.65
N ASN A 80 -1.77 -32.48 -12.01
CA ASN A 80 -3.15 -32.02 -12.14
C ASN A 80 -3.73 -31.58 -10.77
N ALA A 81 -3.49 -32.40 -9.75
CA ALA A 81 -3.95 -32.08 -8.39
C ALA A 81 -3.35 -30.76 -7.87
N TYR A 82 -2.05 -30.54 -8.01
CA TYR A 82 -1.44 -29.28 -7.59
C TYR A 82 -1.78 -28.10 -8.49
N ASN A 83 -2.04 -28.30 -9.77
CA ASN A 83 -2.61 -27.26 -10.64
C ASN A 83 -3.98 -26.81 -10.13
N ASP A 84 -4.83 -27.74 -9.71
CA ASP A 84 -6.15 -27.40 -9.13
C ASP A 84 -6.00 -26.60 -7.84
N VAL A 85 -5.12 -27.03 -6.92
CA VAL A 85 -4.82 -26.32 -5.68
C VAL A 85 -4.36 -24.89 -5.96
N VAL A 86 -3.38 -24.72 -6.84
CA VAL A 86 -2.83 -23.40 -7.17
C VAL A 86 -3.89 -22.51 -7.82
N ASN A 87 -4.66 -23.03 -8.77
CA ASN A 87 -5.69 -22.27 -9.45
C ASN A 87 -6.82 -21.85 -8.53
N LYS A 88 -7.34 -22.73 -7.69
CA LYS A 88 -8.40 -22.43 -6.73
C LYS A 88 -7.91 -21.50 -5.64
N GLY A 89 -6.75 -21.79 -5.04
CA GLY A 89 -6.16 -21.01 -3.98
C GLY A 89 -5.81 -19.58 -4.42
N LEU A 90 -5.20 -19.42 -5.60
CA LEU A 90 -4.92 -18.07 -6.13
C LEU A 90 -6.19 -17.28 -6.41
N LYS A 91 -7.26 -17.92 -6.92
CA LYS A 91 -8.54 -17.24 -7.12
C LYS A 91 -9.13 -16.74 -5.79
N ALA A 92 -9.12 -17.59 -4.76
CA ALA A 92 -9.60 -17.23 -3.43
C ALA A 92 -8.75 -16.10 -2.82
N ASN A 93 -7.44 -16.19 -2.91
CA ASN A 93 -6.52 -15.16 -2.42
C ASN A 93 -6.69 -13.85 -3.19
N ALA A 94 -6.81 -13.88 -4.52
CA ALA A 94 -7.06 -12.69 -5.32
C ALA A 94 -8.37 -12.00 -4.93
N ALA A 95 -9.43 -12.77 -4.67
CA ALA A 95 -10.70 -12.22 -4.22
C ALA A 95 -10.59 -11.57 -2.82
N ARG A 96 -9.86 -12.19 -1.89
CA ARG A 96 -9.58 -11.62 -0.56
C ARG A 96 -8.75 -10.34 -0.65
N GLU A 97 -7.68 -10.35 -1.43
CA GLU A 97 -6.84 -9.17 -1.63
C GLU A 97 -7.59 -8.03 -2.33
N ARG A 98 -8.45 -8.35 -3.30
CA ARG A 98 -9.32 -7.34 -3.93
C ARG A 98 -10.22 -6.64 -2.90
N LYS A 99 -10.86 -7.41 -2.02
CA LYS A 99 -11.70 -6.87 -0.95
C LYS A 99 -10.88 -5.99 -0.01
N ALA A 100 -9.72 -6.48 0.44
CA ALA A 100 -8.83 -5.73 1.31
C ALA A 100 -8.30 -4.44 0.66
N ALA A 101 -8.00 -4.47 -0.65
CA ALA A 101 -7.58 -3.28 -1.40
C ALA A 101 -8.70 -2.24 -1.52
N LEU A 102 -9.97 -2.69 -1.67
CA LEU A 102 -11.12 -1.77 -1.66
C LEU A 102 -11.34 -1.14 -0.28
N GLU A 103 -11.12 -1.89 0.79
CA GLU A 103 -11.19 -1.37 2.16
C GLU A 103 -10.07 -0.35 2.41
N ALA A 104 -8.83 -0.67 2.03
CA ALA A 104 -7.70 0.25 2.10
C ALA A 104 -7.94 1.53 1.28
N LYS A 105 -8.52 1.39 0.07
CA LYS A 105 -8.91 2.55 -0.74
C LYS A 105 -9.93 3.43 -0.01
N LYS A 106 -10.95 2.87 0.63
CA LYS A 106 -11.93 3.64 1.42
C LYS A 106 -11.26 4.40 2.57
N LEU A 107 -10.28 3.79 3.25
CA LEU A 107 -9.50 4.47 4.29
C LEU A 107 -8.70 5.64 3.70
N ALA A 108 -8.03 5.45 2.57
CA ALA A 108 -7.33 6.52 1.87
C ALA A 108 -8.29 7.63 1.40
N ASP A 109 -9.50 7.28 0.94
CA ASP A 109 -10.54 8.24 0.56
C ASP A 109 -11.01 9.07 1.78
N SER A 110 -11.13 8.46 2.96
CA SER A 110 -11.55 9.14 4.21
C SER A 110 -10.60 10.26 4.61
N VAL A 111 -9.32 10.11 4.30
CA VAL A 111 -8.30 11.13 4.54
C VAL A 111 -8.07 12.04 3.32
N LYS A 112 -8.90 11.95 2.28
CA LYS A 112 -8.79 12.73 1.03
C LYS A 112 -7.42 12.55 0.34
N ALA A 113 -6.91 11.33 0.31
CA ALA A 113 -5.61 11.01 -0.31
C ALA A 113 -5.53 11.41 -1.78
N GLY A 114 -6.64 11.28 -2.53
CA GLY A 114 -6.71 11.70 -3.93
C GLY A 114 -6.50 13.20 -4.17
N VAL A 115 -6.60 14.02 -3.12
CA VAL A 115 -6.28 15.46 -3.16
C VAL A 115 -4.88 15.70 -2.59
N ALA A 116 -4.58 15.12 -1.43
CA ALA A 116 -3.33 15.36 -0.70
C ALA A 116 -2.10 14.76 -1.41
N GLN A 117 -2.23 13.59 -2.01
CA GLN A 117 -1.17 12.88 -2.73
C GLN A 117 -1.71 12.28 -4.03
N LYS A 118 -2.17 13.14 -4.92
CA LYS A 118 -2.88 12.77 -6.14
C LYS A 118 -2.16 11.76 -7.02
N GLU A 119 -0.86 11.93 -7.22
CA GLU A 119 -0.06 11.07 -8.11
C GLU A 119 0.01 9.63 -7.59
N VAL A 120 0.34 9.47 -6.30
CA VAL A 120 0.46 8.16 -5.67
C VAL A 120 -0.90 7.46 -5.61
N TYR A 121 -1.96 8.21 -5.27
CA TYR A 121 -3.33 7.70 -5.25
C TYR A 121 -3.79 7.25 -6.65
N THR A 122 -3.50 8.04 -7.70
CA THR A 122 -3.82 7.67 -9.08
C THR A 122 -3.07 6.40 -9.49
N LYS A 123 -1.77 6.30 -9.20
CA LYS A 123 -0.96 5.11 -9.47
C LYS A 123 -1.52 3.86 -8.79
N ALA A 124 -1.91 3.96 -7.51
CA ALA A 124 -2.54 2.86 -6.79
C ALA A 124 -3.88 2.44 -7.43
N SER A 125 -4.71 3.42 -7.82
CA SER A 125 -5.98 3.18 -8.49
C SER A 125 -5.80 2.52 -9.85
N ASP A 126 -4.79 2.90 -10.61
CA ASP A 126 -4.50 2.29 -11.91
C ASP A 126 -3.91 0.88 -11.75
N THR A 127 -3.11 0.65 -10.71
CA THR A 127 -2.64 -0.70 -10.35
C THR A 127 -3.81 -1.61 -10.00
N PHE A 128 -4.78 -1.12 -9.23
CA PHE A 128 -5.99 -1.86 -8.91
C PHE A 128 -6.81 -2.20 -10.17
N LYS A 129 -7.03 -1.23 -11.07
CA LYS A 129 -7.74 -1.46 -12.34
C LYS A 129 -7.02 -2.46 -13.25
N LYS A 130 -5.68 -2.41 -13.30
CA LYS A 130 -4.87 -3.40 -14.03
C LYS A 130 -5.02 -4.79 -13.43
N ALA A 131 -5.11 -4.90 -12.10
CA ALA A 131 -5.38 -6.16 -11.43
C ALA A 131 -6.77 -6.71 -11.77
N ASP A 132 -7.82 -5.85 -11.81
CA ASP A 132 -9.16 -6.24 -12.29
C ASP A 132 -9.12 -6.77 -13.74
N ALA A 133 -8.39 -6.11 -14.64
CA ALA A 133 -8.20 -6.57 -16.01
C ALA A 133 -7.46 -7.92 -16.08
N SER A 134 -6.42 -8.10 -15.26
CA SER A 134 -5.68 -9.37 -15.15
C SER A 134 -6.59 -10.49 -14.66
N TYR A 135 -7.46 -10.22 -13.71
CA TYR A 135 -8.43 -11.21 -13.22
C TYR A 135 -9.39 -11.68 -14.31
N VAL A 136 -9.92 -10.74 -15.09
CA VAL A 136 -10.82 -11.04 -16.22
C VAL A 136 -10.14 -11.84 -17.32
N THR A 137 -8.85 -11.58 -17.59
CA THR A 137 -8.06 -12.31 -18.59
C THR A 137 -7.46 -13.62 -18.06
N ALA A 138 -7.94 -14.11 -16.90
CA ALA A 138 -7.47 -15.33 -16.25
C ALA A 138 -5.98 -15.31 -15.81
N ASN A 139 -5.33 -14.16 -15.82
CA ASN A 139 -4.03 -13.98 -15.18
C ASN A 139 -4.21 -13.75 -13.67
N ILE A 140 -4.60 -14.81 -12.96
CA ILE A 140 -4.99 -14.71 -11.54
C ILE A 140 -3.83 -14.31 -10.64
N GLU A 141 -2.61 -14.79 -10.95
CA GLU A 141 -1.41 -14.41 -10.20
C GLU A 141 -1.08 -12.92 -10.37
N GLY A 142 -1.17 -12.40 -11.58
CA GLY A 142 -1.02 -10.97 -11.85
C GLY A 142 -2.08 -10.12 -11.13
N ALA A 143 -3.32 -10.63 -11.07
CA ALA A 143 -4.39 -9.98 -10.33
C ALA A 143 -4.10 -9.97 -8.81
N PHE A 144 -3.73 -11.11 -8.23
CA PHE A 144 -3.37 -11.23 -6.82
C PHE A 144 -2.27 -10.24 -6.42
N ASN A 145 -1.17 -10.24 -7.17
CA ASN A 145 -0.03 -9.33 -6.91
C ASN A 145 -0.42 -7.86 -7.09
N GLY A 146 -1.23 -7.55 -8.09
CA GLY A 146 -1.70 -6.20 -8.34
C GLY A 146 -2.62 -5.67 -7.23
N TYR A 147 -3.56 -6.49 -6.74
CA TYR A 147 -4.40 -6.11 -5.60
C TYR A 147 -3.60 -5.91 -4.32
N LYS A 148 -2.64 -6.80 -4.04
CA LYS A 148 -1.74 -6.68 -2.90
C LYS A 148 -0.95 -5.37 -2.95
N SER A 149 -0.34 -5.05 -4.07
CA SER A 149 0.41 -3.81 -4.26
C SER A 149 -0.47 -2.57 -4.13
N ALA A 150 -1.69 -2.59 -4.70
CA ALA A 150 -2.63 -1.48 -4.56
C ALA A 150 -3.05 -1.28 -3.09
N LYS A 151 -3.36 -2.37 -2.37
CA LYS A 151 -3.69 -2.34 -0.94
C LYS A 151 -2.58 -1.70 -0.12
N GLU A 152 -1.35 -2.14 -0.31
CA GLU A 152 -0.18 -1.63 0.41
C GLU A 152 -0.02 -0.13 0.17
N THR A 153 -0.15 0.32 -1.09
CA THR A 153 -0.04 1.74 -1.43
C THR A 153 -1.18 2.56 -0.81
N PHE A 154 -2.44 2.10 -0.82
CA PHE A 154 -3.55 2.80 -0.18
C PHE A 154 -3.41 2.87 1.33
N ASN A 155 -2.93 1.80 1.99
CA ASN A 155 -2.66 1.81 3.43
C ASN A 155 -1.56 2.81 3.78
N SER A 156 -0.45 2.81 3.04
CA SER A 156 0.64 3.78 3.24
C SER A 156 0.15 5.22 3.10
N LEU A 157 -0.69 5.51 2.11
CA LEU A 157 -1.31 6.83 1.94
C LEU A 157 -2.16 7.23 3.13
N TYR A 158 -2.98 6.31 3.64
CA TYR A 158 -3.82 6.55 4.81
C TYR A 158 -2.97 6.84 6.05
N GLU A 159 -1.96 6.03 6.31
CA GLU A 159 -1.08 6.15 7.46
C GLU A 159 -0.30 7.47 7.43
N ASP A 160 0.33 7.78 6.31
CA ASP A 160 1.12 9.01 6.13
C ASP A 160 0.28 10.27 6.30
N ILE A 161 -0.88 10.35 5.64
CA ILE A 161 -1.76 11.53 5.75
C ILE A 161 -2.37 11.64 7.14
N SER A 162 -2.75 10.51 7.77
CA SER A 162 -3.27 10.50 9.13
C SER A 162 -2.25 10.97 10.14
N ALA A 163 -1.00 10.53 10.01
CA ALA A 163 0.10 10.97 10.87
C ALA A 163 0.38 12.47 10.72
N LYS A 164 0.41 12.98 9.48
CA LYS A 164 0.58 14.42 9.21
C LYS A 164 -0.56 15.26 9.80
N ARG A 165 -1.80 14.79 9.70
CA ARG A 165 -2.96 15.47 10.30
C ARG A 165 -2.92 15.46 11.82
N ALA A 166 -2.54 14.33 12.42
CA ALA A 166 -2.39 14.23 13.86
C ALA A 166 -1.31 15.19 14.38
N ALA A 167 -0.17 15.26 13.69
CA ALA A 167 0.89 16.20 14.02
C ALA A 167 0.43 17.67 13.90
N ALA A 168 -0.28 18.01 12.82
CA ALA A 168 -0.83 19.35 12.64
C ALA A 168 -1.85 19.69 13.73
N GLN A 169 -2.73 18.75 14.10
CA GLN A 169 -3.70 18.94 15.17
C GLN A 169 -3.02 19.18 16.52
N ALA A 170 -1.97 18.42 16.83
CA ALA A 170 -1.20 18.60 18.07
C ALA A 170 -0.54 20.00 18.14
N LEU A 171 -0.05 20.53 17.01
CA LEU A 171 0.48 21.90 16.94
C LEU A 171 -0.60 22.94 17.15
N ILE A 172 -1.78 22.76 16.57
CA ILE A 172 -2.94 23.64 16.77
C ILE A 172 -3.36 23.64 18.25
N ASP A 173 -3.43 22.48 18.87
CA ASP A 173 -3.85 22.36 20.26
C ASP A 173 -2.80 22.97 21.20
N ALA A 174 -1.50 22.78 20.93
CA ALA A 174 -0.43 23.46 21.65
C ALA A 174 -0.47 25.00 21.49
N ALA A 175 -0.82 25.50 20.30
CA ALA A 175 -0.98 26.93 20.07
C ALA A 175 -2.19 27.49 20.85
N LYS A 176 -3.32 26.78 20.84
CA LYS A 176 -4.50 27.16 21.64
C LYS A 176 -4.19 27.22 23.13
N GLN A 177 -3.43 26.23 23.64
CA GLN A 177 -3.01 26.21 25.04
C GLN A 177 -2.15 27.42 25.39
N ARG A 178 -1.17 27.78 24.53
CA ARG A 178 -0.35 28.98 24.75
C ARG A 178 -1.16 30.26 24.78
N VAL A 179 -2.19 30.38 23.94
CA VAL A 179 -3.10 31.53 23.95
C VAL A 179 -3.88 31.57 25.26
N ALA A 180 -4.41 30.43 25.73
CA ALA A 180 -5.11 30.35 26.99
C ALA A 180 -4.20 30.68 28.18
N ASP A 181 -2.99 30.16 28.21
CA ASP A 181 -1.99 30.44 29.26
C ASP A 181 -1.61 31.95 29.27
N SER A 182 -1.45 32.55 28.08
CA SER A 182 -1.16 34.00 27.96
C SER A 182 -2.31 34.84 28.49
N ALA A 183 -3.56 34.48 28.23
CA ALA A 183 -4.72 35.16 28.79
C ALA A 183 -4.78 35.07 30.32
N ASN A 184 -4.51 33.87 30.86
CA ASN A 184 -4.45 33.67 32.32
C ASN A 184 -3.33 34.49 32.96
N TYR A 185 -2.14 34.55 32.36
CA TYR A 185 -1.05 35.41 32.86
C TYR A 185 -1.39 36.90 32.82
N ALA A 186 -2.11 37.37 31.80
CA ALA A 186 -2.57 38.75 31.74
C ALA A 186 -3.57 39.06 32.86
N GLU A 187 -4.54 38.16 33.10
CA GLU A 187 -5.51 38.31 34.21
C GLU A 187 -4.83 38.26 35.58
N GLU A 188 -3.83 37.39 35.76
CA GLU A 188 -3.03 37.32 36.99
C GLU A 188 -2.21 38.60 37.20
N ALA A 189 -1.60 39.14 36.14
CA ALA A 189 -0.85 40.37 36.19
C ALA A 189 -1.76 41.56 36.57
N ASP A 190 -2.97 41.65 36.02
CA ASP A 190 -3.96 42.68 36.39
C ASP A 190 -4.42 42.56 37.85
N THR A 191 -4.43 41.33 38.38
CA THR A 191 -4.77 41.07 39.79
C THR A 191 -3.65 41.48 40.73
N ILE A 192 -2.38 41.23 40.37
CA ILE A 192 -1.20 41.52 41.18
C ILE A 192 -0.85 42.99 41.15
N ALA A 193 -0.97 43.63 40.00
CA ALA A 193 -0.66 45.04 39.79
C ALA A 193 -1.79 45.74 39.02
N PRO A 194 -2.97 45.93 39.63
CA PRO A 194 -4.05 46.63 38.97
C PRO A 194 -3.59 48.04 38.57
N LEU A 195 -3.87 48.42 37.35
CA LEU A 195 -3.59 49.77 36.86
C LEU A 195 -4.33 50.75 37.75
N ALA A 196 -3.61 51.50 38.59
CA ALA A 196 -4.15 52.43 39.57
C ALA A 196 -4.78 53.67 38.92
N THR A 197 -4.56 53.88 37.63
CA THR A 197 -5.16 54.95 36.82
C THR A 197 -5.54 54.40 35.47
N GLU A 198 -6.65 54.88 34.91
CA GLU A 198 -6.94 54.67 33.49
C GLU A 198 -5.67 54.97 32.67
N VAL A 199 -5.34 54.07 31.74
CA VAL A 199 -4.22 54.28 30.84
C VAL A 199 -4.51 55.55 30.07
N ALA A 200 -3.87 56.67 30.51
CA ALA A 200 -3.92 57.91 29.79
C ALA A 200 -3.20 57.72 28.46
N GLY A 201 -3.92 57.27 27.47
CA GLY A 201 -3.27 56.91 26.20
C GLY A 201 -4.18 57.07 25.00
N ILE A 202 -5.47 57.12 25.21
CA ILE A 202 -6.41 57.50 24.15
C ILE A 202 -7.09 58.76 24.62
N GLU A 203 -6.59 59.89 24.17
CA GLU A 203 -7.29 61.16 24.35
C GLU A 203 -8.67 61.04 23.69
N GLN A 204 -9.70 61.82 24.23
CA GLN A 204 -11.04 61.76 23.66
C GLN A 204 -11.07 62.03 22.13
N GLU A 205 -10.09 62.78 21.62
CA GLU A 205 -9.91 63.00 20.18
C GLU A 205 -9.60 61.72 19.39
N ASP A 206 -8.84 60.79 19.94
CA ASP A 206 -8.54 59.50 19.27
C ASP A 206 -9.75 58.55 19.32
N ALA A 207 -10.58 58.61 20.33
CA ALA A 207 -11.84 57.88 20.42
C ALA A 207 -12.87 58.36 19.37
N VAL A 208 -12.87 59.65 19.05
CA VAL A 208 -13.70 60.21 17.98
C VAL A 208 -13.28 59.71 16.60
N LEU A 209 -11.97 59.52 16.37
CA LEU A 209 -11.46 58.95 15.12
C LEU A 209 -11.94 57.51 14.91
N LEU A 210 -12.13 56.74 15.96
CA LEU A 210 -12.68 55.38 15.89
C LEU A 210 -14.19 55.36 15.58
N GLU A 211 -14.94 56.43 15.96
CA GLU A 211 -16.34 56.56 15.58
C GLU A 211 -16.53 57.13 14.17
N GLU A 212 -15.55 57.85 13.63
CA GLU A 212 -15.54 58.37 12.26
C GLU A 212 -15.04 57.34 11.25
N ASP A 213 -14.44 56.25 11.70
CA ASP A 213 -14.05 55.14 10.85
C ASP A 213 -15.31 54.36 10.40
N LYS A 214 -16.15 55.05 9.64
CA LYS A 214 -17.18 54.41 8.86
C LYS A 214 -16.43 53.57 7.83
N PHE A 215 -16.38 52.28 8.06
CA PHE A 215 -15.94 51.30 7.05
C PHE A 215 -16.66 51.67 5.75
N GLU A 216 -15.96 52.27 4.81
CA GLU A 216 -16.44 52.39 3.43
C GLU A 216 -16.76 50.99 2.92
N ASP A 217 -17.90 50.87 2.24
CA ASP A 217 -18.37 49.61 1.71
C ASP A 217 -17.20 48.93 0.96
N PRO A 218 -16.78 47.74 1.37
CA PRO A 218 -15.62 47.04 0.76
C PRO A 218 -15.73 46.85 -0.74
N LYS A 219 -16.88 47.16 -1.35
CA LYS A 219 -17.07 47.14 -2.82
C LYS A 219 -16.35 48.27 -3.55
N ASN A 220 -15.93 49.33 -2.88
CA ASN A 220 -15.23 50.48 -3.47
C ASN A 220 -13.78 50.64 -2.98
N ALA A 221 -13.29 49.78 -2.09
CA ALA A 221 -11.88 49.73 -1.74
C ALA A 221 -11.09 49.19 -2.91
N GLU A 222 -10.38 50.03 -3.65
CA GLU A 222 -9.24 49.55 -4.45
C GLU A 222 -8.26 48.89 -3.47
N ILE A 223 -8.28 47.56 -3.40
CA ILE A 223 -7.28 46.83 -2.65
C ILE A 223 -5.96 46.99 -3.42
N ASN A 224 -5.23 48.03 -3.05
CA ASN A 224 -3.85 48.18 -3.46
C ASN A 224 -3.09 47.06 -2.75
N VAL A 225 -2.93 45.89 -3.41
CA VAL A 225 -2.15 44.76 -2.92
C VAL A 225 -0.67 45.12 -3.13
N GLU A 226 -0.21 46.19 -2.53
CA GLU A 226 1.18 46.33 -2.21
C GLU A 226 1.47 45.26 -1.15
N GLU A 227 2.40 44.41 -1.47
CA GLU A 227 2.92 43.27 -0.73
C GLU A 227 2.75 43.40 0.80
N GLY A 228 1.56 42.99 1.25
CA GLY A 228 1.24 43.05 2.68
C GLY A 228 2.11 42.08 3.47
N ILE A 229 2.34 42.37 4.70
CA ILE A 229 3.07 41.58 5.72
C ILE A 229 2.72 40.07 5.66
N THR A 230 1.51 39.75 5.19
CA THR A 230 1.02 38.38 4.99
C THR A 230 1.70 37.63 3.86
N ALA A 231 2.05 38.29 2.75
CA ALA A 231 2.77 37.64 1.63
C ALA A 231 4.23 37.34 2.04
N LYS A 232 4.91 38.29 2.69
CA LYS A 232 6.26 38.08 3.24
C LYS A 232 6.31 37.06 4.37
N ALA A 233 5.26 36.98 5.18
CA ALA A 233 5.15 35.95 6.22
C ALA A 233 4.91 34.56 5.63
N ALA A 234 4.08 34.44 4.57
CA ALA A 234 3.86 33.18 3.86
C ALA A 234 5.12 32.69 3.14
N GLU A 235 5.87 33.62 2.51
CA GLU A 235 7.14 33.32 1.84
C GLU A 235 8.20 32.85 2.84
N LYS A 236 8.29 33.50 4.01
CA LYS A 236 9.21 33.12 5.08
C LYS A 236 8.85 31.78 5.73
N VAL A 237 7.56 31.46 5.83
CA VAL A 237 7.08 30.16 6.31
C VAL A 237 7.37 29.06 5.28
N ALA A 238 7.20 29.35 3.99
CA ALA A 238 7.57 28.42 2.92
C ALA A 238 9.09 28.14 2.88
N GLU A 239 9.91 29.19 3.04
CA GLU A 239 11.37 29.07 3.06
C GLU A 239 11.89 28.30 4.30
N THR A 240 11.24 28.48 5.45
CA THR A 240 11.55 27.70 6.67
C THR A 240 11.08 26.26 6.56
N ALA A 241 9.99 25.99 5.87
CA ALA A 241 9.51 24.62 5.62
C ALA A 241 10.47 23.86 4.68
N ILE A 242 10.95 24.51 3.61
CA ILE A 242 11.94 23.93 2.68
C ILE A 242 13.24 23.61 3.40
N LYS A 243 13.76 24.55 4.22
CA LYS A 243 15.00 24.32 5.01
C LYS A 243 14.86 23.21 6.05
N ALA A 244 13.65 23.04 6.61
CA ALA A 244 13.37 21.94 7.54
C ALA A 244 13.32 20.58 6.81
N GLU A 245 12.79 20.54 5.60
CA GLU A 245 12.73 19.34 4.76
C GLU A 245 14.14 18.94 4.28
N GLU A 246 14.97 19.90 3.88
CA GLU A 246 16.38 19.66 3.51
C GLU A 246 17.19 19.15 4.71
N ALA A 247 16.97 19.67 5.92
CA ALA A 247 17.65 19.21 7.13
C ALA A 247 17.22 17.78 7.53
N VAL A 248 15.97 17.43 7.34
CA VAL A 248 15.46 16.06 7.58
C VAL A 248 16.04 15.09 6.56
N ASN A 249 16.11 15.48 5.28
CA ASN A 249 16.68 14.64 4.24
C ASN A 249 18.19 14.41 4.44
N ALA A 250 18.94 15.44 4.84
CA ALA A 250 20.35 15.31 5.18
C ALA A 250 20.58 14.38 6.39
N ALA A 251 19.75 14.47 7.42
CA ALA A 251 19.83 13.58 8.59
C ALA A 251 19.48 12.11 8.25
N VAL A 252 18.60 11.88 7.28
CA VAL A 252 18.26 10.53 6.79
C VAL A 252 19.38 9.95 5.95
N GLU A 253 20.07 10.78 5.14
CA GLU A 253 21.24 10.34 4.37
C GLU A 253 22.43 10.00 5.29
N ASP A 254 22.69 10.79 6.31
CA ASP A 254 23.75 10.50 7.30
C ASP A 254 23.45 9.20 8.08
N ALA A 255 22.21 8.98 8.51
CA ALA A 255 21.82 7.74 9.19
C ALA A 255 21.94 6.49 8.30
N ASN A 256 21.74 6.63 6.97
CA ASN A 256 21.93 5.54 6.02
C ASN A 256 23.42 5.28 5.67
N MET A 257 24.31 6.24 5.88
CA MET A 257 25.75 6.04 5.70
C MET A 257 26.42 5.38 6.91
N GLU A 258 25.91 5.59 8.11
CA GLU A 258 26.40 4.92 9.32
C GLU A 258 25.93 3.46 9.47
N ALA A 259 24.93 3.04 8.68
CA ALA A 259 24.38 1.68 8.70
C ALA A 259 25.01 0.73 7.66
N LYS A 260 26.07 1.14 6.94
CA LYS A 260 26.87 0.33 6.03
C LYS A 260 28.25 0.07 6.56
#